data_2e0e8f99ce0c72c84d75f459d5430240
#
_entry.id   2e0e8f99ce0c72c84d75f459d5430240
#
_cell.length_a   1.000
_cell.length_b   1.000
_cell.length_c   1.000
_cell.angle_alpha   90.00
_cell.angle_beta   90.00
_cell.angle_gamma   90.00
#
_symmetry.space_group_name_H-M   'P 1'
#
loop_
_entity.id
_entity.type
_entity.pdbx_description
1 polymer ?
#
loop_
_entity_poly.entity_id
_entity_poly.type
_entity_poly.pdbx_seq_one_letter_code
_entity_poly.pdbx_strand_id
1 'polypeptide(L)'
;MTRRYLVIYESGPTNMSGFAPDVPGCASTGHSLEEMRTNLREALEFHLEGLALDGQPLPQAITRMAEVPEDGFAEWLTISLPIAEVISA
;
A
#
# COMPACT_ATOMS: atom_id res chain seq x y z
N MET A 1 6.71 -13.18 -5.31
CA MET A 1 5.51 -12.61 -5.96
C MET A 1 5.50 -11.11 -5.80
N THR A 2 5.14 -10.38 -6.84
CA THR A 2 5.03 -8.93 -6.78
C THR A 2 3.62 -8.48 -7.10
N ARG A 3 3.21 -7.36 -6.50
CA ARG A 3 1.94 -6.71 -6.78
C ARG A 3 2.12 -5.22 -6.82
N ARG A 4 1.23 -4.54 -7.54
CA ARG A 4 1.21 -3.09 -7.63
C ARG A 4 -0.15 -2.59 -7.19
N TYR A 5 -0.14 -1.58 -6.32
CA TYR A 5 -1.37 -0.93 -5.89
C TYR A 5 -1.24 0.57 -6.08
N LEU A 6 -2.35 1.18 -6.45
CA LEU A 6 -2.42 2.63 -6.44
C LEU A 6 -2.42 3.11 -5.00
N VAL A 7 -1.56 4.06 -4.68
CA VAL A 7 -1.50 4.66 -3.36
C VAL A 7 -1.67 6.16 -3.48
N ILE A 8 -2.21 6.76 -2.44
CA ILE A 8 -2.46 8.19 -2.39
C ILE A 8 -1.69 8.76 -1.21
N TYR A 9 -0.92 9.80 -1.48
CA TYR A 9 -0.17 10.52 -0.45
C TYR A 9 -0.78 11.89 -0.24
N GLU A 10 -0.71 12.37 0.98
CA GLU A 10 -1.21 13.67 1.36
C GLU A 10 -0.22 14.33 2.32
N SER A 11 0.06 15.61 2.09
CA SER A 11 0.93 16.39 2.98
C SER A 11 0.11 17.00 4.09
N GLY A 12 0.58 16.84 5.32
CA GLY A 12 0.03 17.51 6.47
C GLY A 12 0.96 18.59 7.01
N PRO A 13 0.57 19.26 8.09
CA PRO A 13 1.39 20.34 8.66
C PRO A 13 2.75 19.89 9.16
N THR A 14 2.88 18.67 9.63
CA THR A 14 4.12 18.17 10.23
C THR A 14 4.64 16.89 9.58
N ASN A 15 3.82 16.20 8.81
CA ASN A 15 4.22 14.95 8.18
C ASN A 15 3.38 14.68 6.94
N MET A 16 3.69 13.58 6.29
CA MET A 16 2.89 13.06 5.18
C MET A 16 2.12 11.82 5.66
N SER A 17 1.01 11.56 5.03
CA SER A 17 0.26 10.31 5.22
C SER A 17 -0.01 9.67 3.86
N GLY A 18 -0.25 8.36 3.88
CA GLY A 18 -0.54 7.64 2.65
C GLY A 18 -1.38 6.41 2.91
N PHE A 19 -2.13 6.00 1.90
CA PHE A 19 -2.96 4.81 1.99
C PHE A 19 -3.15 4.20 0.61
N ALA A 20 -3.57 2.93 0.60
CA ALA A 20 -3.92 2.23 -0.63
C ALA A 20 -5.43 2.03 -0.67
N PRO A 21 -6.16 2.65 -1.62
CA PRO A 21 -7.62 2.51 -1.69
C PRO A 21 -8.10 1.07 -1.80
N ASP A 22 -7.34 0.20 -2.48
CA ASP A 22 -7.75 -1.18 -2.67
C ASP A 22 -7.38 -2.11 -1.50
N VAL A 23 -6.69 -1.59 -0.49
CA VAL A 23 -6.29 -2.38 0.68
C VAL A 23 -6.81 -1.67 1.93
N PRO A 24 -8.08 -1.90 2.29
CA PRO A 24 -8.70 -1.23 3.44
C PRO A 24 -7.91 -1.44 4.72
N GLY A 25 -7.78 -0.40 5.50
CA GLY A 25 -7.07 -0.45 6.77
C GLY A 25 -5.56 -0.32 6.67
N CYS A 26 -5.02 -0.20 5.47
CA CYS A 26 -3.59 -0.06 5.28
C CYS A 26 -3.22 1.40 5.01
N ALA A 27 -2.58 2.02 5.98
CA ALA A 27 -2.15 3.40 5.88
C ALA A 27 -0.85 3.58 6.66
N SER A 28 -0.11 4.62 6.36
CA SER A 28 1.11 4.93 7.07
C SER A 28 1.41 6.42 7.02
N THR A 29 2.46 6.83 7.72
CA THR A 29 2.92 8.22 7.75
C THR A 29 4.42 8.27 7.56
N GLY A 30 4.93 9.45 7.26
CA GLY A 30 6.38 9.68 7.13
C GLY A 30 6.66 11.17 7.12
N HIS A 31 7.93 11.53 7.35
CA HIS A 31 8.36 12.93 7.35
C HIS A 31 8.89 13.39 6.00
N SER A 32 9.09 12.47 5.07
CA SER A 32 9.50 12.77 3.72
C SER A 32 8.81 11.80 2.77
N LEU A 33 8.82 12.09 1.48
CA LEU A 33 8.24 11.20 0.49
C LEU A 33 8.93 9.84 0.48
N GLU A 34 10.24 9.83 0.57
CA GLU A 34 11.01 8.58 0.60
C GLU A 34 10.65 7.73 1.82
N GLU A 35 10.60 8.36 2.99
CA GLU A 35 10.20 7.66 4.22
C GLU A 35 8.77 7.16 4.12
N MET A 36 7.87 7.98 3.57
CA MET A 36 6.47 7.63 3.39
C MET A 36 6.33 6.39 2.50
N ARG A 37 7.06 6.35 1.39
CA ARG A 37 7.04 5.21 0.49
C ARG A 37 7.53 3.93 1.16
N THR A 38 8.63 4.04 1.88
CA THR A 38 9.20 2.90 2.61
C THR A 38 8.23 2.39 3.65
N ASN A 39 7.67 3.28 4.44
CA ASN A 39 6.74 2.89 5.50
C ASN A 39 5.46 2.27 4.95
N LEU A 40 4.91 2.85 3.88
CA LEU A 40 3.69 2.31 3.29
C LEU A 40 3.95 0.97 2.61
N ARG A 41 5.09 0.81 1.93
CA ARG A 41 5.46 -0.46 1.33
C ARG A 41 5.56 -1.55 2.40
N GLU A 42 6.24 -1.28 3.50
CA GLU A 42 6.36 -2.24 4.59
C GLU A 42 5.00 -2.56 5.21
N ALA A 43 4.15 -1.56 5.38
CA ALA A 43 2.81 -1.78 5.92
C ALA A 43 1.97 -2.66 4.99
N LEU A 44 2.05 -2.41 3.68
CA LEU A 44 1.34 -3.21 2.69
C LEU A 44 1.85 -4.66 2.68
N GLU A 45 3.16 -4.84 2.66
CA GLU A 45 3.76 -6.17 2.64
C GLU A 45 3.38 -6.96 3.89
N PHE A 46 3.43 -6.33 5.04
CA PHE A 46 3.05 -6.97 6.29
C PHE A 46 1.56 -7.35 6.30
N HIS A 47 0.70 -6.41 5.89
CA HIS A 47 -0.74 -6.64 5.89
C HIS A 47 -1.14 -7.76 4.93
N LEU A 48 -0.61 -7.73 3.71
CA LEU A 48 -0.95 -8.72 2.70
C LEU A 48 -0.37 -10.10 3.02
N GLU A 49 0.83 -10.14 3.59
CA GLU A 49 1.41 -11.40 4.04
C GLU A 49 0.52 -12.04 5.12
N GLY A 50 0.03 -11.23 6.06
CA GLY A 50 -0.89 -11.71 7.08
C GLY A 50 -2.17 -12.30 6.50
N LEU A 51 -2.74 -11.62 5.51
CA LEU A 51 -3.94 -12.12 4.84
C LEU A 51 -3.68 -13.47 4.17
N ALA A 52 -2.56 -13.59 3.46
CA ALA A 52 -2.22 -14.83 2.78
C ALA A 52 -1.98 -15.98 3.75
N LEU A 53 -1.30 -15.71 4.85
CA LEU A 53 -1.06 -16.72 5.87
C LEU A 53 -2.36 -17.19 6.53
N ASP A 54 -3.36 -16.33 6.59
CA ASP A 54 -4.67 -16.68 7.12
C ASP A 54 -5.58 -17.32 6.08
N GLY A 55 -5.08 -17.55 4.87
CA GLY A 55 -5.88 -18.12 3.79
C GLY A 55 -6.87 -17.14 3.18
N GLN A 56 -6.73 -15.87 3.44
CA GLN A 56 -7.61 -14.84 2.89
C GLN A 56 -7.14 -14.43 1.50
N PRO A 57 -8.07 -14.13 0.58
CA PRO A 57 -7.66 -13.63 -0.74
C PRO A 57 -7.01 -12.27 -0.64
N LEU A 58 -5.99 -12.03 -1.47
CA LEU A 58 -5.36 -10.72 -1.54
C LEU A 58 -6.27 -9.76 -2.30
N PRO A 59 -6.40 -8.51 -1.83
CA PRO A 59 -7.18 -7.50 -2.55
C PRO A 59 -6.67 -7.32 -3.97
N GLN A 60 -7.58 -7.12 -4.91
CA GLN A 60 -7.23 -6.85 -6.29
C GLN A 60 -6.97 -5.36 -6.50
N ALA A 61 -6.02 -5.05 -7.35
CA ALA A 61 -5.67 -3.67 -7.67
C ALA A 61 -6.63 -3.16 -8.75
N ILE A 62 -7.83 -2.81 -8.35
CA ILE A 62 -8.89 -2.39 -9.27
C ILE A 62 -8.99 -0.88 -9.43
N THR A 63 -8.51 -0.11 -8.46
CA THR A 63 -8.54 1.34 -8.54
C THR A 63 -7.52 1.81 -9.58
N ARG A 64 -7.99 2.53 -10.57
CA ARG A 64 -7.15 3.06 -11.64
C ARG A 64 -6.96 4.55 -11.54
N MET A 65 -7.97 5.22 -11.02
CA MET A 65 -7.92 6.64 -10.74
C MET A 65 -8.59 6.85 -9.39
N ALA A 66 -8.11 7.82 -8.65
CA ALA A 66 -8.65 8.15 -7.35
C ALA A 66 -8.68 9.65 -7.21
N GLU A 67 -9.57 10.15 -6.35
CA GLU A 67 -9.53 11.54 -5.97
C GLU A 67 -8.28 11.77 -5.15
N VAL A 68 -7.44 12.68 -5.63
CA VAL A 68 -6.19 13.01 -4.97
C VAL A 68 -6.39 14.30 -4.20
N PRO A 69 -5.99 14.34 -2.92
CA PRO A 69 -6.07 15.58 -2.15
C PRO A 69 -5.31 16.70 -2.84
N GLU A 70 -5.76 17.93 -2.60
CA GLU A 70 -5.15 19.11 -3.23
C GLU A 70 -3.64 19.17 -3.00
N ASP A 71 -3.19 18.81 -1.80
CA ASP A 71 -1.79 18.82 -1.43
C ASP A 71 -1.13 17.45 -1.54
N GLY A 72 -1.67 16.57 -2.37
CA GLY A 72 -1.19 15.22 -2.47
C GLY A 72 -1.03 14.74 -3.89
N PHE A 73 -0.69 13.47 -4.03
CA PHE A 73 -0.59 12.84 -5.34
C PHE A 73 -0.76 11.33 -5.20
N ALA A 74 -1.02 10.68 -6.34
CA ALA A 74 -1.15 9.23 -6.42
C ALA A 74 0.02 8.65 -7.21
N GLU A 75 0.41 7.44 -6.85
CA GLU A 75 1.39 6.69 -7.64
C GLU A 75 1.13 5.19 -7.49
N TRP A 76 1.72 4.41 -8.40
CA TRP A 76 1.71 2.97 -8.30
C TRP A 76 2.89 2.50 -7.46
N LEU A 77 2.59 1.78 -6.40
CA LEU A 77 3.63 1.26 -5.51
C LEU A 77 3.75 -0.25 -5.73
N THR A 78 4.96 -0.70 -6.06
CA THR A 78 5.25 -2.11 -6.24
C THR A 78 5.73 -2.69 -4.92
N ILE A 79 5.12 -3.80 -4.53
CA ILE A 79 5.49 -4.52 -3.32
C ILE A 79 5.94 -5.92 -3.68
N SER A 80 6.74 -6.51 -2.82
CA SER A 80 7.28 -7.85 -3.01
C SER A 80 6.85 -8.72 -1.85
N LEU A 81 6.24 -9.86 -2.16
CA LEU A 81 5.70 -10.77 -1.16
C LEU A 81 6.37 -12.13 -1.28
N PRO A 82 7.04 -12.62 -0.24
CA PRO A 82 7.68 -13.94 -0.27
C PRO A 82 6.70 -15.06 0.09
N ILE A 83 5.49 -14.99 -0.43
CA ILE A 83 4.40 -15.89 -0.05
C ILE A 83 3.78 -16.64 -1.23
N ALA A 84 4.39 -16.56 -2.40
CA ALA A 84 3.83 -17.20 -3.59
C ALA A 84 3.59 -18.70 -3.39
N GLU A 85 4.47 -19.37 -2.68
CA GLU A 85 4.34 -20.80 -2.41
C GLU A 85 3.17 -21.09 -1.47
N VAL A 86 2.94 -20.21 -0.51
CA VAL A 86 1.82 -20.35 0.43
C VAL A 86 0.50 -20.21 -0.32
N ILE A 87 0.43 -19.25 -1.23
CA ILE A 87 -0.79 -18.96 -1.98
C ILE A 87 -1.07 -20.05 -3.01
N SER A 88 -0.04 -20.59 -3.63
CA SER A 88 -0.21 -21.57 -4.69
C SER A 88 -0.42 -22.99 -4.19
N ALA A 89 -0.25 -23.20 -2.92
CA ALA A 89 -0.56 -24.49 -2.33
C ALA A 89 -2.06 -24.68 -2.18
#